data_365810ad3599f61671cd11da352cfe43
#
_entry.id   365810ad3599f61671cd11da352cfe43
#
_cell.length_a   1.000
_cell.length_b   1.000
_cell.length_c   1.000
_cell.angle_alpha   90.00
_cell.angle_beta   90.00
_cell.angle_gamma   90.00
#
_symmetry.space_group_name_H-M   'P 1'
#
loop_
_entity.id
_entity.type
_entity.pdbx_description
1 polymer ?
#
loop_
_entity_poly.entity_id
_entity_poly.type
_entity_poly.pdbx_seq_one_letter_code
_entity_poly.pdbx_strand_id
1 'polypeptide(L)'
;QLPVELPPTEGLDLQPKGTSPLGAASEWINVDCPKCGAAAKRDSDTMDTFVDSSWYFLRYLNPRSEEVAFDPEMAKEWAPVDQYVGGVTHAILHLLYSRFFTKVLFDMKLVDFEEPFTRLLNQGMVLMNGQAMSKSRGNLVRLSEQLDEHGVDAVRLTMAFAGPPEDDIDWADVSPAASSKFLARAWRVAQDVTSEVGSDDMAGDKAVRSATHAFLKSFEESIEGFKFNVGVAKCMELTNTLRKAIDSGCGPQDQAVREGAEELAKALSLFAPYTAEDMWSLLGHEPSVAKAKLRSVDESLLVRQTLTAVAQVDGKLRDKFEVSTTITEDELRELVMNSDAVKRALEGKEAKNIIVRAPKLVNISTK
;
A
#
# COMPACT_ATOMS: atom_id res chain seq x y z
N GLN A 1 -46.75 -14.53 -7.85
CA GLN A 1 -46.07 -15.34 -8.86
C GLN A 1 -44.54 -15.34 -8.75
N LEU A 2 -44.01 -14.84 -7.69
CA LEU A 2 -42.60 -14.95 -7.32
C LEU A 2 -42.47 -15.87 -6.09
N PRO A 3 -41.44 -16.67 -5.99
CA PRO A 3 -40.34 -16.85 -6.95
C PRO A 3 -40.76 -17.62 -8.21
N VAL A 4 -40.09 -17.34 -9.36
CA VAL A 4 -40.20 -18.16 -10.55
C VAL A 4 -39.19 -19.30 -10.44
N GLU A 5 -39.66 -20.50 -10.16
CA GLU A 5 -38.82 -21.68 -10.08
C GLU A 5 -38.36 -22.11 -11.48
N LEU A 6 -37.10 -22.54 -11.59
CA LEU A 6 -36.56 -23.09 -12.83
C LEU A 6 -37.17 -24.49 -13.10
N PRO A 7 -37.32 -24.90 -14.38
CA PRO A 7 -37.82 -26.24 -14.71
C PRO A 7 -36.78 -27.30 -14.27
N PRO A 8 -37.24 -28.56 -14.05
CA PRO A 8 -36.33 -29.67 -13.87
C PRO A 8 -35.35 -29.78 -15.04
N THR A 9 -34.09 -30.07 -14.74
CA THR A 9 -33.02 -30.19 -15.76
C THR A 9 -33.07 -31.51 -16.52
N GLU A 10 -33.86 -32.45 -16.06
CA GLU A 10 -34.03 -33.75 -16.71
C GLU A 10 -34.62 -33.62 -18.12
N GLY A 11 -33.86 -34.06 -19.11
CA GLY A 11 -34.25 -33.96 -20.52
C GLY A 11 -33.90 -32.63 -21.22
N LEU A 12 -33.33 -31.65 -20.52
CA LEU A 12 -32.82 -30.44 -21.14
C LEU A 12 -31.35 -30.63 -21.56
N ASP A 13 -31.04 -30.24 -22.79
CA ASP A 13 -29.67 -30.15 -23.25
C ASP A 13 -29.04 -28.84 -22.72
N LEU A 14 -28.24 -28.96 -21.67
CA LEU A 14 -27.60 -27.82 -21.00
C LEU A 14 -26.30 -27.37 -21.68
N GLN A 15 -25.89 -27.98 -22.79
CA GLN A 15 -24.71 -27.53 -23.51
C GLN A 15 -24.96 -26.20 -24.23
N PRO A 16 -24.02 -25.25 -24.17
CA PRO A 16 -24.14 -23.95 -24.84
C PRO A 16 -24.22 -24.13 -26.36
N LYS A 17 -25.37 -23.79 -26.95
CA LYS A 17 -25.62 -23.86 -28.41
C LYS A 17 -25.99 -22.51 -29.01
N GLY A 18 -25.61 -21.40 -28.33
CA GLY A 18 -25.98 -20.05 -28.77
C GLY A 18 -27.42 -19.63 -28.45
N THR A 19 -28.23 -20.54 -27.86
CA THR A 19 -29.58 -20.26 -27.36
C THR A 19 -29.75 -20.82 -25.96
N SER A 20 -30.59 -20.18 -25.14
CA SER A 20 -30.83 -20.63 -23.77
C SER A 20 -31.43 -22.04 -23.74
N PRO A 21 -30.91 -22.96 -22.92
CA PRO A 21 -31.50 -24.30 -22.72
C PRO A 21 -32.94 -24.25 -22.24
N LEU A 22 -33.35 -23.19 -21.53
CA LEU A 22 -34.71 -22.97 -21.06
C LEU A 22 -35.71 -22.80 -22.21
N GLY A 23 -35.24 -22.39 -23.40
CA GLY A 23 -36.07 -22.31 -24.62
C GLY A 23 -36.69 -23.63 -25.03
N ALA A 24 -36.09 -24.77 -24.66
CA ALA A 24 -36.59 -26.11 -24.92
C ALA A 24 -37.69 -26.58 -23.93
N ALA A 25 -37.79 -25.93 -22.76
CA ALA A 25 -38.76 -26.27 -21.70
C ALA A 25 -40.14 -25.68 -22.03
N SER A 26 -40.86 -26.24 -23.01
CA SER A 26 -42.10 -25.68 -23.54
C SER A 26 -43.22 -25.51 -22.50
N GLU A 27 -43.31 -26.41 -21.53
CA GLU A 27 -44.31 -26.30 -20.44
C GLU A 27 -43.98 -25.16 -19.48
N TRP A 28 -42.67 -24.87 -19.29
CA TRP A 28 -42.22 -23.79 -18.43
C TRP A 28 -42.30 -22.43 -19.12
N ILE A 29 -42.00 -22.36 -20.42
CA ILE A 29 -42.00 -21.11 -21.19
C ILE A 29 -43.41 -20.59 -21.45
N ASN A 30 -44.33 -21.46 -21.82
CA ASN A 30 -45.69 -21.05 -22.19
C ASN A 30 -46.54 -20.89 -20.93
N VAL A 31 -46.98 -19.68 -20.67
CA VAL A 31 -47.72 -19.28 -19.46
C VAL A 31 -48.84 -18.31 -19.81
N ASP A 32 -49.78 -18.18 -18.92
CA ASP A 32 -50.73 -17.09 -18.99
C ASP A 32 -50.16 -15.79 -18.44
N CYS A 33 -50.42 -14.67 -19.08
CA CYS A 33 -50.02 -13.36 -18.59
C CYS A 33 -50.63 -13.09 -17.22
N PRO A 34 -49.81 -12.80 -16.15
CA PRO A 34 -50.31 -12.59 -14.80
C PRO A 34 -51.20 -11.35 -14.66
N LYS A 35 -51.16 -10.43 -15.64
CA LYS A 35 -51.92 -9.18 -15.64
C LYS A 35 -53.25 -9.29 -16.35
N CYS A 36 -53.32 -9.99 -17.47
CA CYS A 36 -54.53 -10.02 -18.31
C CYS A 36 -55.01 -11.43 -18.65
N GLY A 37 -54.30 -12.50 -18.27
CA GLY A 37 -54.68 -13.88 -18.54
C GLY A 37 -54.52 -14.34 -19.99
N ALA A 38 -54.01 -13.51 -20.90
CA ALA A 38 -53.76 -13.90 -22.28
C ALA A 38 -52.54 -14.82 -22.37
N ALA A 39 -52.50 -15.70 -23.38
CA ALA A 39 -51.33 -16.54 -23.64
C ALA A 39 -50.05 -15.71 -23.82
N ALA A 40 -49.02 -16.07 -23.11
CA ALA A 40 -47.74 -15.36 -23.08
C ALA A 40 -46.58 -16.37 -23.01
N LYS A 41 -45.34 -15.86 -23.12
CA LYS A 41 -44.13 -16.67 -22.94
C LYS A 41 -43.23 -16.01 -21.90
N ARG A 42 -42.64 -16.82 -21.04
CA ARG A 42 -41.51 -16.37 -20.19
C ARG A 42 -40.30 -16.07 -21.07
N ASP A 43 -39.51 -15.11 -20.65
CA ASP A 43 -38.19 -14.93 -21.21
C ASP A 43 -37.33 -16.17 -20.87
N SER A 44 -36.66 -16.70 -21.87
CA SER A 44 -35.80 -17.85 -21.71
C SER A 44 -34.34 -17.47 -21.37
N ASP A 45 -33.99 -16.20 -21.47
CA ASP A 45 -32.65 -15.74 -21.10
C ASP A 45 -32.57 -15.55 -19.59
N THR A 46 -31.44 -15.92 -19.02
CA THR A 46 -31.10 -15.64 -17.63
C THR A 46 -30.26 -14.39 -17.56
N MET A 47 -30.35 -13.67 -16.45
CA MET A 47 -29.46 -12.54 -16.20
C MET A 47 -28.04 -13.03 -16.08
N ASP A 48 -27.09 -12.18 -16.45
CA ASP A 48 -25.67 -12.40 -16.23
C ASP A 48 -25.36 -12.60 -14.73
N THR A 49 -24.45 -13.50 -14.40
CA THR A 49 -24.10 -13.82 -13.02
C THR A 49 -23.51 -12.62 -12.26
N PHE A 50 -22.97 -11.60 -12.97
CA PHE A 50 -22.52 -10.35 -12.36
C PHE A 50 -23.66 -9.53 -11.75
N VAL A 51 -24.90 -9.81 -12.07
CA VAL A 51 -26.08 -9.19 -11.41
C VAL A 51 -26.06 -9.45 -9.92
N ASP A 52 -25.74 -10.66 -9.47
CA ASP A 52 -25.69 -11.00 -8.05
C ASP A 52 -24.61 -10.21 -7.31
N SER A 53 -23.50 -9.90 -7.97
CA SER A 53 -22.41 -9.11 -7.39
C SER A 53 -22.65 -7.59 -7.42
N SER A 54 -23.75 -7.14 -8.06
CA SER A 54 -23.98 -5.70 -8.28
C SER A 54 -24.34 -4.91 -7.02
N TRP A 55 -24.77 -5.59 -5.97
CA TRP A 55 -25.28 -4.97 -4.74
C TRP A 55 -24.83 -5.69 -3.46
N TYR A 56 -23.90 -6.64 -3.52
CA TYR A 56 -23.46 -7.44 -2.40
C TYR A 56 -22.94 -6.59 -1.21
N PHE A 57 -22.33 -5.44 -1.49
CA PHE A 57 -21.81 -4.51 -0.47
C PHE A 57 -22.94 -3.92 0.39
N LEU A 58 -24.16 -3.75 -0.16
CA LEU A 58 -25.34 -3.37 0.63
C LEU A 58 -25.85 -4.56 1.47
N ARG A 59 -25.82 -5.79 0.91
CA ARG A 59 -26.19 -6.98 1.65
C ARG A 59 -25.29 -7.26 2.85
N TYR A 60 -24.00 -6.89 2.77
CA TYR A 60 -23.06 -7.06 3.86
C TYR A 60 -23.40 -6.25 5.10
N LEU A 61 -24.20 -5.21 5.00
CA LEU A 61 -24.62 -4.39 6.14
C LEU A 61 -25.49 -5.18 7.13
N ASN A 62 -26.36 -6.05 6.60
CA ASN A 62 -27.20 -6.95 7.42
C ASN A 62 -27.34 -8.35 6.78
N PRO A 63 -26.24 -9.13 6.70
CA PRO A 63 -26.15 -10.31 5.86
C PRO A 63 -27.07 -11.47 6.31
N ARG A 64 -27.55 -11.44 7.55
CA ARG A 64 -28.42 -12.48 8.14
C ARG A 64 -29.90 -12.13 8.12
N SER A 65 -30.29 -11.02 7.53
CA SER A 65 -31.71 -10.67 7.41
C SER A 65 -32.42 -11.63 6.47
N GLU A 66 -33.57 -12.17 6.90
CA GLU A 66 -34.46 -12.99 6.12
C GLU A 66 -35.67 -12.19 5.60
N GLU A 67 -35.86 -10.94 6.08
CA GLU A 67 -37.03 -10.12 5.79
C GLU A 67 -36.79 -9.14 4.64
N VAL A 68 -35.58 -8.58 4.55
CA VAL A 68 -35.21 -7.54 3.55
C VAL A 68 -33.88 -7.87 2.89
N ALA A 69 -33.70 -7.39 1.65
CA ALA A 69 -32.45 -7.55 0.92
C ALA A 69 -31.29 -6.84 1.62
N PHE A 70 -31.52 -5.65 2.14
CA PHE A 70 -30.67 -4.87 3.03
C PHE A 70 -31.52 -3.85 3.81
N ASP A 71 -30.99 -3.37 4.93
CA ASP A 71 -31.65 -2.33 5.72
C ASP A 71 -31.35 -0.95 5.14
N PRO A 72 -32.38 -0.17 4.69
CA PRO A 72 -32.16 1.16 4.13
C PRO A 72 -31.55 2.16 5.12
N GLU A 73 -31.84 2.06 6.42
CA GLU A 73 -31.27 2.98 7.42
C GLU A 73 -29.78 2.68 7.64
N MET A 74 -29.40 1.41 7.68
CA MET A 74 -27.98 1.04 7.70
C MET A 74 -27.25 1.47 6.41
N ALA A 75 -27.94 1.38 5.26
CA ALA A 75 -27.35 1.85 3.99
C ALA A 75 -27.07 3.37 4.01
N LYS A 76 -27.93 4.19 4.60
CA LYS A 76 -27.69 5.62 4.76
C LYS A 76 -26.51 5.94 5.66
N GLU A 77 -26.27 5.11 6.69
CA GLU A 77 -25.17 5.32 7.63
C GLU A 77 -23.81 4.88 7.06
N TRP A 78 -23.76 3.74 6.31
CA TRP A 78 -22.54 3.06 5.91
C TRP A 78 -22.18 3.15 4.44
N ALA A 79 -23.06 3.68 3.61
CA ALA A 79 -22.84 3.82 2.18
C ALA A 79 -23.07 5.29 1.73
N PRO A 80 -22.51 5.73 0.60
CA PRO A 80 -21.73 4.95 -0.37
C PRO A 80 -20.40 4.47 0.20
N VAL A 81 -19.82 3.41 -0.40
CA VAL A 81 -18.53 2.85 0.03
C VAL A 81 -17.41 3.88 -0.15
N ASP A 82 -16.62 4.13 0.89
CA ASP A 82 -15.58 5.18 0.89
C ASP A 82 -14.46 4.91 -0.09
N GLN A 83 -13.97 3.68 -0.13
CA GLN A 83 -12.89 3.26 -1.01
C GLN A 83 -13.18 1.88 -1.60
N TYR A 84 -13.14 1.78 -2.92
CA TYR A 84 -13.34 0.53 -3.66
C TYR A 84 -12.11 0.17 -4.48
N VAL A 85 -11.70 -1.09 -4.44
CA VAL A 85 -10.48 -1.57 -5.09
C VAL A 85 -10.82 -2.75 -5.98
N GLY A 86 -10.41 -2.71 -7.24
CA GLY A 86 -10.66 -3.79 -8.18
C GLY A 86 -9.93 -3.62 -9.51
N GLY A 87 -9.86 -4.70 -10.30
CA GLY A 87 -9.20 -4.66 -11.61
C GLY A 87 -9.94 -3.79 -12.62
N VAL A 88 -9.20 -3.13 -13.50
CA VAL A 88 -9.73 -2.22 -14.53
C VAL A 88 -10.73 -2.88 -15.48
N THR A 89 -10.63 -4.20 -15.69
CA THR A 89 -11.54 -4.96 -16.55
C THR A 89 -12.98 -4.96 -16.04
N HIS A 90 -13.19 -4.70 -14.75
CA HIS A 90 -14.53 -4.58 -14.17
C HIS A 90 -15.27 -3.28 -14.53
N ALA A 91 -14.60 -2.32 -15.16
CA ALA A 91 -15.23 -1.07 -15.61
C ALA A 91 -16.46 -1.32 -16.52
N ILE A 92 -16.41 -2.35 -17.36
CA ILE A 92 -17.47 -2.75 -18.27
C ILE A 92 -18.31 -3.95 -17.76
N LEU A 93 -18.04 -4.43 -16.58
CA LEU A 93 -18.74 -5.57 -15.95
C LEU A 93 -19.31 -5.15 -14.59
N HIS A 94 -18.71 -5.60 -13.51
CA HIS A 94 -19.17 -5.39 -12.14
C HIS A 94 -19.42 -3.90 -11.79
N LEU A 95 -18.51 -2.99 -12.14
CA LEU A 95 -18.67 -1.57 -11.82
C LEU A 95 -19.84 -0.94 -12.58
N LEU A 96 -20.03 -1.31 -13.85
CA LEU A 96 -21.16 -0.85 -14.64
C LEU A 96 -22.49 -1.33 -14.03
N TYR A 97 -22.59 -2.61 -13.69
CA TYR A 97 -23.78 -3.18 -13.06
C TYR A 97 -24.05 -2.59 -11.67
N SER A 98 -23.02 -2.42 -10.84
CA SER A 98 -23.18 -1.82 -9.50
C SER A 98 -23.72 -0.39 -9.58
N ARG A 99 -23.23 0.40 -10.51
CA ARG A 99 -23.75 1.76 -10.76
C ARG A 99 -25.19 1.75 -11.24
N PHE A 100 -25.51 0.86 -12.17
CA PHE A 100 -26.88 0.72 -12.67
C PHE A 100 -27.84 0.33 -11.53
N PHE A 101 -27.48 -0.70 -10.74
CA PHE A 101 -28.28 -1.14 -9.60
C PHE A 101 -28.48 -0.02 -8.57
N THR A 102 -27.44 0.71 -8.24
CA THR A 102 -27.53 1.82 -7.29
C THR A 102 -28.49 2.89 -7.77
N LYS A 103 -28.48 3.24 -9.06
CA LYS A 103 -29.45 4.20 -9.64
C LYS A 103 -30.90 3.69 -9.57
N VAL A 104 -31.11 2.41 -9.81
CA VAL A 104 -32.44 1.79 -9.66
C VAL A 104 -32.89 1.83 -8.20
N LEU A 105 -32.01 1.49 -7.26
CA LEU A 105 -32.33 1.55 -5.83
C LEU A 105 -32.59 2.98 -5.34
N PHE A 106 -31.88 3.96 -5.91
CA PHE A 106 -32.15 5.38 -5.66
C PHE A 106 -33.53 5.80 -6.17
N ASP A 107 -33.92 5.43 -7.40
CA ASP A 107 -35.25 5.69 -7.96
C ASP A 107 -36.36 5.03 -7.11
N MET A 108 -36.06 3.86 -6.54
CA MET A 108 -36.96 3.15 -5.60
C MET A 108 -36.96 3.78 -4.20
N LYS A 109 -36.11 4.76 -3.91
CA LYS A 109 -35.93 5.42 -2.58
C LYS A 109 -35.46 4.47 -1.48
N LEU A 110 -34.72 3.44 -1.84
CA LEU A 110 -34.12 2.49 -0.91
C LEU A 110 -32.72 2.95 -0.47
N VAL A 111 -32.07 3.81 -1.23
CA VAL A 111 -30.81 4.51 -0.90
C VAL A 111 -30.98 6.00 -1.24
N ASP A 112 -30.12 6.86 -0.68
CA ASP A 112 -30.12 8.31 -0.86
C ASP A 112 -28.94 8.84 -1.70
N PHE A 113 -28.18 7.93 -2.33
CA PHE A 113 -27.06 8.22 -3.21
C PHE A 113 -27.21 7.53 -4.58
N GLU A 114 -26.65 8.14 -5.64
CA GLU A 114 -26.72 7.64 -7.02
C GLU A 114 -25.50 6.85 -7.46
N GLU A 115 -24.35 7.00 -6.77
CA GLU A 115 -23.11 6.32 -7.09
C GLU A 115 -22.66 5.45 -5.91
N PRO A 116 -22.31 4.17 -6.13
CA PRO A 116 -22.04 3.23 -5.04
C PRO A 116 -20.71 3.45 -4.34
N PHE A 117 -19.73 4.07 -5.01
CA PHE A 117 -18.34 4.19 -4.55
C PHE A 117 -17.86 5.62 -4.60
N THR A 118 -17.34 6.14 -3.47
CA THR A 118 -16.83 7.51 -3.38
C THR A 118 -15.47 7.65 -4.06
N ARG A 119 -14.59 6.67 -3.85
CA ARG A 119 -13.27 6.59 -4.49
C ARG A 119 -13.04 5.20 -5.05
N LEU A 120 -12.42 5.14 -6.23
CA LEU A 120 -12.10 3.91 -6.93
C LEU A 120 -10.60 3.84 -7.16
N LEU A 121 -9.99 2.72 -6.83
CA LEU A 121 -8.63 2.37 -7.19
C LEU A 121 -8.67 1.16 -8.13
N ASN A 122 -8.27 1.35 -9.37
CA ASN A 122 -8.12 0.26 -10.32
C ASN A 122 -6.70 -0.29 -10.27
N GLN A 123 -6.59 -1.57 -9.95
CA GLN A 123 -5.31 -2.27 -9.94
C GLN A 123 -4.83 -2.57 -11.35
N GLY A 124 -3.51 -2.48 -11.55
CA GLY A 124 -2.83 -3.02 -12.72
C GLY A 124 -2.88 -4.55 -12.78
N MET A 125 -2.44 -5.10 -13.87
CA MET A 125 -2.39 -6.55 -14.10
C MET A 125 -1.04 -7.15 -13.69
N VAL A 126 -1.07 -8.41 -13.25
CA VAL A 126 0.16 -9.18 -13.08
C VAL A 126 0.45 -9.92 -14.37
N LEU A 127 1.54 -9.56 -15.00
CA LEU A 127 2.01 -10.08 -16.28
C LEU A 127 3.12 -11.11 -16.07
N MET A 128 3.49 -11.82 -17.13
CA MET A 128 4.69 -12.63 -17.21
C MET A 128 5.35 -12.41 -18.56
N ASN A 129 6.56 -11.85 -18.56
CA ASN A 129 7.29 -11.42 -19.75
C ASN A 129 6.45 -10.47 -20.65
N GLY A 130 5.84 -9.47 -20.07
CA GLY A 130 5.01 -8.47 -20.75
C GLY A 130 3.67 -8.98 -21.26
N GLN A 131 3.25 -10.18 -20.89
CA GLN A 131 2.01 -10.79 -21.37
C GLN A 131 1.10 -11.22 -20.21
N ALA A 132 -0.23 -11.09 -20.42
CA ALA A 132 -1.20 -11.63 -19.48
C ALA A 132 -1.00 -13.14 -19.27
N MET A 133 -1.00 -13.57 -18.01
CA MET A 133 -0.87 -14.97 -17.64
C MET A 133 -2.05 -15.80 -18.11
N SER A 134 -1.82 -16.98 -18.67
CA SER A 134 -2.86 -17.89 -19.13
C SER A 134 -2.37 -19.33 -19.07
N LYS A 135 -3.25 -20.26 -18.65
CA LYS A 135 -2.97 -21.71 -18.68
C LYS A 135 -2.66 -22.20 -20.10
N SER A 136 -3.39 -21.69 -21.09
CA SER A 136 -3.23 -22.08 -22.50
C SER A 136 -1.92 -21.60 -23.11
N ARG A 137 -1.32 -20.53 -22.59
CA ARG A 137 -0.02 -20.01 -23.04
C ARG A 137 1.16 -20.64 -22.31
N GLY A 138 0.92 -21.36 -21.22
CA GLY A 138 1.98 -21.98 -20.42
C GLY A 138 2.84 -20.97 -19.61
N ASN A 139 2.42 -19.72 -19.50
CA ASN A 139 3.12 -18.66 -18.76
C ASN A 139 2.51 -18.37 -17.39
N LEU A 140 1.68 -19.28 -16.89
CA LEU A 140 1.01 -19.10 -15.59
C LEU A 140 2.01 -19.37 -14.45
N VAL A 141 2.16 -18.39 -13.55
CA VAL A 141 2.82 -18.56 -12.25
C VAL A 141 1.78 -19.00 -11.24
N ARG A 142 1.99 -20.14 -10.60
CA ARG A 142 1.06 -20.66 -9.61
C ARG A 142 1.35 -20.03 -8.25
N LEU A 143 0.35 -19.41 -7.66
CA LEU A 143 0.48 -18.78 -6.34
C LEU A 143 0.91 -19.81 -5.28
N SER A 144 0.34 -21.03 -5.29
CA SER A 144 0.70 -22.08 -4.34
C SER A 144 2.19 -22.39 -4.31
N GLU A 145 2.81 -22.49 -5.48
CA GLU A 145 4.25 -22.75 -5.60
C GLU A 145 5.08 -21.61 -5.00
N GLN A 146 4.65 -20.36 -5.20
CA GLN A 146 5.32 -19.20 -4.62
C GLN A 146 5.16 -19.13 -3.10
N LEU A 147 3.99 -19.50 -2.59
CA LEU A 147 3.73 -19.56 -1.15
C LEU A 147 4.53 -20.69 -0.48
N ASP A 148 4.61 -21.85 -1.10
CA ASP A 148 5.38 -22.99 -0.58
C ASP A 148 6.89 -22.70 -0.53
N GLU A 149 7.42 -21.99 -1.55
CA GLU A 149 8.85 -21.69 -1.64
C GLU A 149 9.28 -20.49 -0.76
N HIS A 150 8.47 -19.43 -0.70
CA HIS A 150 8.89 -18.16 -0.12
C HIS A 150 8.10 -17.73 1.12
N GLY A 151 6.98 -18.38 1.37
CA GLY A 151 6.03 -17.99 2.43
C GLY A 151 5.13 -16.81 2.06
N VAL A 152 4.02 -16.71 2.77
CA VAL A 152 2.95 -15.75 2.46
C VAL A 152 3.42 -14.29 2.60
N ASP A 153 4.19 -13.97 3.64
CA ASP A 153 4.66 -12.61 3.91
C ASP A 153 5.59 -12.09 2.84
N ALA A 154 6.49 -12.93 2.33
CA ALA A 154 7.40 -12.54 1.26
C ALA A 154 6.67 -12.28 -0.06
N VAL A 155 5.69 -13.11 -0.40
CA VAL A 155 4.86 -12.92 -1.60
C VAL A 155 4.01 -11.64 -1.48
N ARG A 156 3.33 -11.43 -0.35
CA ARG A 156 2.55 -10.19 -0.09
C ARG A 156 3.42 -8.94 -0.20
N LEU A 157 4.58 -8.96 0.48
CA LEU A 157 5.51 -7.83 0.46
C LEU A 157 6.02 -7.55 -0.96
N THR A 158 6.30 -8.60 -1.75
CA THR A 158 6.73 -8.47 -3.14
C THR A 158 5.67 -7.77 -3.98
N MET A 159 4.41 -8.17 -3.85
CA MET A 159 3.30 -7.52 -4.56
C MET A 159 3.15 -6.04 -4.20
N ALA A 160 3.26 -5.71 -2.90
CA ALA A 160 3.17 -4.33 -2.44
C ALA A 160 4.38 -3.47 -2.85
N PHE A 161 5.55 -4.08 -3.01
CA PHE A 161 6.80 -3.39 -3.34
C PHE A 161 7.05 -3.23 -4.85
N ALA A 162 6.43 -4.06 -5.68
CA ALA A 162 6.69 -4.13 -7.12
C ALA A 162 6.47 -2.80 -7.86
N GLY A 163 5.49 -2.00 -7.43
CA GLY A 163 5.17 -0.72 -8.04
C GLY A 163 3.95 -0.05 -7.40
N PRO A 164 3.53 1.10 -7.91
CA PRO A 164 2.22 1.66 -7.59
C PRO A 164 1.11 0.66 -7.91
N PRO A 165 0.03 0.58 -7.11
CA PRO A 165 -1.02 -0.42 -7.33
C PRO A 165 -1.74 -0.30 -8.67
N GLU A 166 -1.74 0.87 -9.30
CA GLU A 166 -2.36 1.12 -10.61
C GLU A 166 -1.53 0.60 -11.79
N ASP A 167 -0.22 0.39 -11.58
CA ASP A 167 0.68 -0.05 -12.65
C ASP A 167 0.64 -1.57 -12.82
N ASP A 168 0.89 -2.02 -14.05
CA ASP A 168 1.10 -3.44 -14.32
C ASP A 168 2.40 -3.92 -13.68
N ILE A 169 2.37 -5.13 -13.13
CA ILE A 169 3.53 -5.79 -12.51
C ILE A 169 3.97 -6.94 -13.42
N ASP A 170 5.20 -6.93 -13.93
CA ASP A 170 5.76 -8.12 -14.56
C ASP A 170 6.40 -9.04 -13.49
N TRP A 171 5.86 -10.24 -13.34
CA TRP A 171 6.36 -11.20 -12.35
C TRP A 171 7.80 -11.64 -12.61
N ALA A 172 8.28 -11.54 -13.87
CA ALA A 172 9.66 -11.82 -14.22
C ALA A 172 10.66 -10.82 -13.59
N ASP A 173 10.22 -9.61 -13.28
CA ASP A 173 11.06 -8.52 -12.74
C ASP A 173 11.07 -8.46 -11.22
N VAL A 174 10.20 -9.24 -10.53
CA VAL A 174 10.09 -9.22 -9.06
C VAL A 174 10.77 -10.43 -8.42
N SER A 175 11.12 -10.31 -7.14
CA SER A 175 11.86 -11.38 -6.43
C SER A 175 11.32 -11.59 -5.02
N PRO A 176 10.43 -12.57 -4.81
CA PRO A 176 10.00 -12.95 -3.46
C PRO A 176 11.16 -13.38 -2.54
N ALA A 177 12.22 -13.98 -3.11
CA ALA A 177 13.44 -14.30 -2.37
C ALA A 177 14.16 -13.06 -1.81
N ALA A 178 14.13 -11.92 -2.52
CA ALA A 178 14.67 -10.65 -2.01
C ALA A 178 13.82 -10.10 -0.86
N SER A 179 12.50 -10.22 -0.96
CA SER A 179 11.56 -9.88 0.11
C SER A 179 11.78 -10.72 1.36
N SER A 180 11.98 -12.05 1.23
CA SER A 180 12.32 -12.95 2.34
C SER A 180 13.62 -12.51 3.05
N LYS A 181 14.65 -12.15 2.28
CA LYS A 181 15.92 -11.64 2.85
C LYS A 181 15.74 -10.34 3.61
N PHE A 182 14.91 -9.43 3.10
CA PHE A 182 14.60 -8.20 3.80
C PHE A 182 13.83 -8.47 5.10
N LEU A 183 12.78 -9.29 5.07
CA LEU A 183 12.01 -9.65 6.26
C LEU A 183 12.89 -10.30 7.33
N ALA A 184 13.80 -11.21 6.96
CA ALA A 184 14.76 -11.79 7.89
C ALA A 184 15.70 -10.74 8.52
N ARG A 185 16.06 -9.67 7.81
CA ARG A 185 16.85 -8.56 8.36
C ARG A 185 16.04 -7.71 9.32
N ALA A 186 14.79 -7.41 9.00
CA ALA A 186 13.89 -6.68 9.89
C ALA A 186 13.61 -7.46 11.16
N TRP A 187 13.35 -8.76 11.03
CA TRP A 187 13.14 -9.66 12.17
C TRP A 187 14.35 -9.68 13.13
N ARG A 188 15.58 -9.73 12.60
CA ARG A 188 16.80 -9.65 13.43
C ARG A 188 16.94 -8.34 14.19
N VAL A 189 16.40 -7.23 13.67
CA VAL A 189 16.37 -5.96 14.45
C VAL A 189 15.58 -6.18 15.73
N ALA A 190 14.37 -6.77 15.66
CA ALA A 190 13.56 -7.03 16.84
C ALA A 190 14.23 -8.03 17.79
N GLN A 191 14.85 -9.08 17.24
CA GLN A 191 15.58 -10.09 18.04
C GLN A 191 16.75 -9.52 18.84
N ASP A 192 17.47 -8.56 18.27
CA ASP A 192 18.70 -8.01 18.87
C ASP A 192 18.42 -6.90 19.88
N VAL A 193 17.20 -6.32 19.93
CA VAL A 193 16.84 -5.30 20.93
C VAL A 193 16.84 -5.89 22.34
N THR A 194 17.60 -5.27 23.24
CA THR A 194 17.79 -5.74 24.63
C THR A 194 17.27 -4.77 25.69
N SER A 195 16.82 -3.58 25.32
CA SER A 195 16.17 -2.64 26.24
C SER A 195 14.82 -3.18 26.75
N GLU A 196 14.33 -2.69 27.90
CA GLU A 196 13.06 -3.10 28.47
C GLU A 196 11.87 -2.37 27.87
N VAL A 197 10.70 -3.01 27.84
CA VAL A 197 9.44 -2.41 27.40
C VAL A 197 9.03 -1.29 28.36
N GLY A 198 8.54 -0.16 27.83
CA GLY A 198 7.94 0.92 28.63
C GLY A 198 8.96 1.79 29.39
N SER A 199 10.25 1.74 29.06
CA SER A 199 11.22 2.70 29.52
C SER A 199 11.02 4.07 28.88
N ASP A 200 11.63 5.11 29.50
CA ASP A 200 11.42 6.52 29.14
C ASP A 200 11.51 6.77 27.63
N ASP A 201 10.36 7.07 27.04
CA ASP A 201 10.19 7.36 25.62
C ASP A 201 11.03 8.54 25.11
N MET A 202 11.57 9.37 26.02
CA MET A 202 12.42 10.52 25.67
C MET A 202 13.91 10.21 25.73
N ALA A 203 14.29 9.02 26.23
CA ALA A 203 15.68 8.58 26.31
C ALA A 203 16.17 8.02 24.97
N GLY A 204 17.48 7.90 24.80
CA GLY A 204 18.12 7.28 23.67
C GLY A 204 18.68 8.24 22.63
N ASP A 205 19.25 7.67 21.58
CA ASP A 205 19.95 8.42 20.53
C ASP A 205 19.00 9.28 19.72
N LYS A 206 19.24 10.60 19.73
CA LYS A 206 18.41 11.59 19.07
C LYS A 206 18.37 11.41 17.55
N ALA A 207 19.44 10.97 16.91
CA ALA A 207 19.47 10.79 15.45
C ALA A 207 18.64 9.58 15.04
N VAL A 208 18.66 8.50 15.83
CA VAL A 208 17.81 7.31 15.61
C VAL A 208 16.33 7.68 15.79
N ARG A 209 15.97 8.44 16.85
CA ARG A 209 14.60 8.92 17.05
C ARG A 209 14.15 9.84 15.92
N SER A 210 14.99 10.79 15.50
CA SER A 210 14.66 11.65 14.35
C SER A 210 14.42 10.84 13.08
N ALA A 211 15.18 9.78 12.84
CA ALA A 211 14.97 8.90 11.70
C ALA A 211 13.67 8.10 11.81
N THR A 212 13.31 7.63 13.01
CA THR A 212 12.04 6.94 13.29
C THR A 212 10.84 7.86 13.04
N HIS A 213 10.87 9.10 13.54
CA HIS A 213 9.77 10.03 13.33
C HIS A 213 9.67 10.54 11.89
N ALA A 214 10.78 10.69 11.18
CA ALA A 214 10.79 10.95 9.74
C ALA A 214 10.21 9.78 8.93
N PHE A 215 10.50 8.55 9.36
CA PHE A 215 9.89 7.35 8.81
C PHE A 215 8.38 7.36 9.04
N LEU A 216 7.91 7.55 10.27
CA LEU A 216 6.48 7.56 10.61
C LEU A 216 5.70 8.53 9.71
N LYS A 217 6.17 9.78 9.58
CA LYS A 217 5.54 10.78 8.72
C LYS A 217 5.45 10.34 7.26
N SER A 218 6.58 9.92 6.69
CA SER A 218 6.62 9.52 5.28
C SER A 218 5.91 8.20 5.01
N PHE A 219 5.84 7.31 5.99
CA PHE A 219 5.11 6.06 5.89
C PHE A 219 3.60 6.30 5.89
N GLU A 220 3.07 7.08 6.83
CA GLU A 220 1.66 7.46 6.90
C GLU A 220 1.20 8.13 5.61
N GLU A 221 1.94 9.15 5.12
CA GLU A 221 1.68 9.81 3.84
C GLU A 221 1.67 8.83 2.66
N SER A 222 2.53 7.81 2.68
CA SER A 222 2.62 6.80 1.63
C SER A 222 1.42 5.86 1.64
N ILE A 223 0.98 5.42 2.82
CA ILE A 223 -0.16 4.52 2.96
C ILE A 223 -1.46 5.22 2.60
N GLU A 224 -1.68 6.43 3.12
CA GLU A 224 -2.87 7.24 2.79
C GLU A 224 -2.94 7.58 1.30
N GLY A 225 -1.80 7.74 0.65
CA GLY A 225 -1.68 8.00 -0.80
C GLY A 225 -1.64 6.74 -1.66
N PHE A 226 -1.88 5.55 -1.13
CA PHE A 226 -1.75 4.24 -1.82
C PHE A 226 -0.39 3.99 -2.48
N LYS A 227 0.67 4.66 -2.02
CA LYS A 227 2.05 4.45 -2.48
C LYS A 227 2.74 3.35 -1.68
N PHE A 228 2.20 2.14 -1.73
CA PHE A 228 2.66 1.02 -0.90
C PHE A 228 4.11 0.66 -1.13
N ASN A 229 4.59 0.71 -2.37
CA ASN A 229 5.98 0.49 -2.73
C ASN A 229 6.93 1.50 -2.04
N VAL A 230 6.51 2.76 -1.91
CA VAL A 230 7.26 3.77 -1.16
C VAL A 230 7.24 3.45 0.34
N GLY A 231 6.08 3.07 0.89
CA GLY A 231 5.95 2.62 2.29
C GLY A 231 6.91 1.47 2.62
N VAL A 232 6.98 0.45 1.75
CA VAL A 232 7.93 -0.67 1.89
C VAL A 232 9.38 -0.18 1.83
N ALA A 233 9.72 0.72 0.88
CA ALA A 233 11.06 1.31 0.81
C ALA A 233 11.44 2.05 2.11
N LYS A 234 10.48 2.76 2.73
CA LYS A 234 10.70 3.42 4.02
C LYS A 234 10.95 2.42 5.15
N CYS A 235 10.25 1.29 5.18
CA CYS A 235 10.57 0.20 6.11
C CYS A 235 12.01 -0.33 5.91
N MET A 236 12.47 -0.46 4.66
CA MET A 236 13.84 -0.86 4.34
C MET A 236 14.88 0.17 4.81
N GLU A 237 14.61 1.47 4.61
CA GLU A 237 15.48 2.57 5.08
C GLU A 237 15.59 2.57 6.62
N LEU A 238 14.46 2.43 7.33
CA LEU A 238 14.46 2.36 8.79
C LEU A 238 15.21 1.12 9.30
N THR A 239 14.97 -0.05 8.68
CA THR A 239 15.71 -1.29 9.01
C THR A 239 17.21 -1.09 8.90
N ASN A 240 17.70 -0.43 7.84
CA ASN A 240 19.13 -0.14 7.67
C ASN A 240 19.66 0.80 8.76
N THR A 241 18.87 1.83 9.12
CA THR A 241 19.22 2.77 10.18
C THR A 241 19.34 2.06 11.53
N LEU A 242 18.37 1.23 11.89
CA LEU A 242 18.36 0.47 13.13
C LEU A 242 19.51 -0.56 13.19
N ARG A 243 19.77 -1.27 12.10
CA ARG A 243 20.92 -2.18 12.01
C ARG A 243 22.23 -1.46 12.26
N LYS A 244 22.43 -0.30 11.61
CA LYS A 244 23.62 0.51 11.83
C LYS A 244 23.73 1.00 13.29
N ALA A 245 22.62 1.41 13.90
CA ALA A 245 22.58 1.83 15.29
C ALA A 245 22.96 0.68 16.24
N ILE A 246 22.47 -0.53 16.01
CA ILE A 246 22.78 -1.73 16.79
C ILE A 246 24.26 -2.12 16.63
N ASP A 247 24.74 -2.21 15.39
CA ASP A 247 26.05 -2.83 15.08
C ASP A 247 27.24 -1.89 15.35
N SER A 248 27.06 -0.58 15.20
CA SER A 248 28.19 0.40 15.27
C SER A 248 27.80 1.77 15.80
N GLY A 249 26.60 1.93 16.35
CA GLY A 249 26.11 3.17 16.96
C GLY A 249 25.87 3.06 18.46
N CYS A 250 24.66 3.48 18.89
CA CYS A 250 24.26 3.52 20.30
C CYS A 250 24.01 2.14 20.92
N GLY A 251 23.88 1.08 20.11
CA GLY A 251 23.76 -0.30 20.55
C GLY A 251 22.31 -0.79 20.75
N PRO A 252 22.15 -2.11 20.98
CA PRO A 252 20.83 -2.76 21.04
C PRO A 252 20.03 -2.43 22.31
N GLN A 253 20.66 -1.88 23.34
CA GLN A 253 20.05 -1.47 24.60
C GLN A 253 19.47 -0.05 24.55
N ASP A 254 19.70 0.71 23.48
CA ASP A 254 19.24 2.08 23.35
C ASP A 254 17.71 2.14 23.12
N GLN A 255 17.04 3.05 23.83
CA GLN A 255 15.59 3.20 23.80
C GLN A 255 15.07 3.69 22.44
N ALA A 256 15.85 4.51 21.74
CA ALA A 256 15.48 4.95 20.39
C ALA A 256 15.53 3.80 19.37
N VAL A 257 16.40 2.80 19.59
CA VAL A 257 16.45 1.59 18.76
C VAL A 257 15.20 0.74 19.02
N ARG A 258 14.76 0.60 20.28
CA ARG A 258 13.50 -0.09 20.62
C ARG A 258 12.31 0.60 19.98
N GLU A 259 12.18 1.90 20.18
CA GLU A 259 11.10 2.68 19.57
C GLU A 259 11.02 2.45 18.05
N GLY A 260 12.16 2.56 17.36
CA GLY A 260 12.22 2.31 15.92
C GLY A 260 11.84 0.88 15.53
N ALA A 261 12.25 -0.13 16.32
CA ALA A 261 11.91 -1.53 16.06
C ALA A 261 10.41 -1.82 16.27
N GLU A 262 9.79 -1.22 17.28
CA GLU A 262 8.35 -1.32 17.54
C GLU A 262 7.53 -0.67 16.41
N GLU A 263 7.91 0.53 15.97
CA GLU A 263 7.24 1.21 14.86
C GLU A 263 7.46 0.48 13.52
N LEU A 264 8.62 -0.13 13.32
CA LEU A 264 8.89 -0.98 12.15
C LEU A 264 7.99 -2.22 12.14
N ALA A 265 7.81 -2.89 13.28
CA ALA A 265 6.92 -4.05 13.39
C ALA A 265 5.46 -3.68 13.09
N LYS A 266 4.97 -2.57 13.65
CA LYS A 266 3.62 -2.05 13.38
C LYS A 266 3.43 -1.73 11.89
N ALA A 267 4.38 -1.07 11.26
CA ALA A 267 4.32 -0.73 9.84
C ALA A 267 4.36 -1.98 8.95
N LEU A 268 5.24 -2.94 9.26
CA LEU A 268 5.34 -4.19 8.51
C LEU A 268 4.09 -5.07 8.65
N SER A 269 3.29 -4.91 9.70
CA SER A 269 2.06 -5.70 9.88
C SER A 269 1.05 -5.53 8.72
N LEU A 270 1.10 -4.41 8.01
CA LEU A 270 0.26 -4.16 6.84
C LEU A 270 0.64 -5.05 5.63
N PHE A 271 1.91 -5.39 5.50
CA PHE A 271 2.46 -6.12 4.36
C PHE A 271 2.81 -7.58 4.68
N ALA A 272 3.41 -7.80 5.84
CA ALA A 272 3.98 -9.07 6.31
C ALA A 272 3.51 -9.37 7.74
N PRO A 273 2.21 -9.69 7.94
CA PRO A 273 1.60 -9.75 9.26
C PRO A 273 2.19 -10.82 10.19
N TYR A 274 2.59 -11.98 9.65
CA TYR A 274 3.14 -13.05 10.48
C TYR A 274 4.55 -12.72 11.00
N THR A 275 5.39 -12.18 10.14
CA THR A 275 6.73 -11.69 10.51
C THR A 275 6.62 -10.55 11.53
N ALA A 276 5.69 -9.64 11.32
CA ALA A 276 5.46 -8.50 12.21
C ALA A 276 4.95 -8.93 13.59
N GLU A 277 4.05 -9.92 13.65
CA GLU A 277 3.54 -10.48 14.91
C GLU A 277 4.66 -11.16 15.70
N ASP A 278 5.54 -11.90 15.02
CA ASP A 278 6.71 -12.52 15.66
C ASP A 278 7.70 -11.47 16.17
N MET A 279 7.97 -10.43 15.37
CA MET A 279 8.77 -9.26 15.82
C MET A 279 8.16 -8.59 17.06
N TRP A 280 6.84 -8.42 17.08
CA TRP A 280 6.12 -7.81 18.20
C TRP A 280 6.27 -8.64 19.49
N SER A 281 6.16 -9.95 19.37
CA SER A 281 6.39 -10.89 20.47
C SER A 281 7.85 -10.85 20.97
N LEU A 282 8.85 -10.83 20.07
CA LEU A 282 10.27 -10.70 20.42
C LEU A 282 10.57 -9.40 21.17
N LEU A 283 9.87 -8.32 20.86
CA LEU A 283 9.96 -7.04 21.55
C LEU A 283 9.26 -7.04 22.92
N GLY A 284 8.63 -8.16 23.32
CA GLY A 284 8.06 -8.35 24.66
C GLY A 284 6.62 -7.84 24.80
N HIS A 285 5.92 -7.68 23.73
CA HIS A 285 4.52 -7.24 23.72
C HIS A 285 3.53 -8.41 23.61
N GLU A 286 2.35 -8.23 24.19
CA GLU A 286 1.22 -9.15 24.03
C GLU A 286 0.64 -9.05 22.60
N PRO A 287 0.14 -10.14 22.02
CA PRO A 287 -0.52 -10.13 20.72
C PRO A 287 -1.85 -9.34 20.76
N SER A 288 -2.29 -8.70 19.68
CA SER A 288 -1.70 -8.72 18.36
C SER A 288 -1.15 -7.33 17.98
N VAL A 289 -0.06 -7.29 17.20
CA VAL A 289 0.47 -6.06 16.61
C VAL A 289 -0.58 -5.30 15.79
N ALA A 290 -1.54 -6.02 15.20
CA ALA A 290 -2.63 -5.41 14.43
C ALA A 290 -3.55 -4.49 15.25
N LYS A 291 -3.53 -4.59 16.60
CA LYS A 291 -4.26 -3.69 17.50
C LYS A 291 -3.45 -2.48 17.94
N ALA A 292 -2.14 -2.49 17.69
CA ALA A 292 -1.24 -1.42 18.06
C ALA A 292 -1.34 -0.28 17.06
N LYS A 293 -1.39 0.95 17.57
CA LYS A 293 -1.38 2.16 16.72
C LYS A 293 0.05 2.62 16.49
N LEU A 294 0.34 3.13 15.29
CA LEU A 294 1.55 3.88 15.05
C LEU A 294 1.63 5.07 16.02
N ARG A 295 2.82 5.40 16.44
CA ARG A 295 3.09 6.56 17.31
C ARG A 295 2.82 7.84 16.54
N SER A 296 2.28 8.84 17.21
CA SER A 296 2.14 10.18 16.64
C SER A 296 3.50 10.80 16.36
N VAL A 297 3.61 11.48 15.23
CA VAL A 297 4.85 12.15 14.84
C VAL A 297 5.19 13.30 15.78
N ASP A 298 6.42 13.32 16.31
CA ASP A 298 6.97 14.48 16.99
C ASP A 298 7.65 15.40 15.97
N GLU A 299 6.99 16.47 15.60
CA GLU A 299 7.48 17.45 14.61
C GLU A 299 8.79 18.11 15.02
N SER A 300 9.10 18.19 16.33
CA SER A 300 10.36 18.76 16.82
C SER A 300 11.59 17.91 16.45
N LEU A 301 11.38 16.61 16.24
CA LEU A 301 12.41 15.67 15.79
C LEU A 301 12.61 15.70 14.26
N LEU A 302 11.71 16.29 13.51
CA LEU A 302 11.81 16.42 12.05
C LEU A 302 12.65 17.62 11.61
N VAL A 303 12.92 18.54 12.52
CA VAL A 303 13.76 19.70 12.22
C VAL A 303 15.17 19.23 11.96
N ARG A 304 15.59 19.29 10.70
CA ARG A 304 16.98 19.00 10.32
C ARG A 304 17.88 20.01 10.99
N GLN A 305 18.69 19.58 11.96
CA GLN A 305 19.69 20.42 12.62
C GLN A 305 20.93 20.59 11.76
N THR A 306 21.16 19.68 10.81
CA THR A 306 22.29 19.72 9.88
C THR A 306 21.81 19.56 8.43
N LEU A 307 22.61 20.09 7.52
CA LEU A 307 22.48 19.87 6.08
C LEU A 307 23.85 19.85 5.43
N THR A 308 23.93 19.33 4.20
CA THR A 308 25.15 19.31 3.44
C THR A 308 25.38 20.66 2.74
N ALA A 309 26.42 21.39 3.16
CA ALA A 309 26.92 22.54 2.44
C ALA A 309 27.90 22.11 1.35
N VAL A 310 27.93 22.83 0.25
CA VAL A 310 28.75 22.53 -0.92
C VAL A 310 29.79 23.63 -1.11
N ALA A 311 31.08 23.25 -1.24
CA ALA A 311 32.15 24.15 -1.61
C ALA A 311 32.49 24.00 -3.10
N GLN A 312 32.49 25.12 -3.82
CA GLN A 312 32.87 25.19 -5.22
C GLN A 312 34.06 26.15 -5.43
N VAL A 313 34.96 25.80 -6.34
CA VAL A 313 36.02 26.68 -6.84
C VAL A 313 35.87 26.79 -8.36
N ASP A 314 35.71 28.02 -8.86
CA ASP A 314 35.41 28.32 -10.25
C ASP A 314 34.25 27.51 -10.83
N GLY A 315 33.15 27.37 -10.02
CA GLY A 315 31.93 26.65 -10.38
C GLY A 315 32.02 25.11 -10.30
N LYS A 316 33.18 24.56 -9.94
CA LYS A 316 33.35 23.09 -9.80
C LYS A 316 33.29 22.67 -8.35
N LEU A 317 32.50 21.65 -8.03
CA LEU A 317 32.40 21.02 -6.71
C LEU A 317 33.79 20.54 -6.29
N ARG A 318 34.21 20.91 -5.04
CA ARG A 318 35.47 20.51 -4.46
C ARG A 318 35.34 19.77 -3.14
N ASP A 319 34.33 20.15 -2.34
CA ASP A 319 34.10 19.51 -1.05
C ASP A 319 32.64 19.61 -0.62
N LYS A 320 32.26 18.78 0.39
CA LYS A 320 30.93 18.75 1.01
C LYS A 320 31.11 18.71 2.53
N PHE A 321 30.31 19.51 3.25
CA PHE A 321 30.39 19.64 4.69
C PHE A 321 28.99 19.40 5.31
N GLU A 322 28.93 18.60 6.34
CA GLU A 322 27.77 18.54 7.22
C GLU A 322 27.82 19.72 8.18
N VAL A 323 26.88 20.65 8.06
CA VAL A 323 26.85 21.89 8.84
C VAL A 323 25.50 22.11 9.49
N SER A 324 25.46 22.86 10.59
CA SER A 324 24.20 23.28 11.21
C SER A 324 23.35 24.08 10.22
N THR A 325 22.02 23.89 10.28
CA THR A 325 21.08 24.74 9.51
C THR A 325 21.14 26.21 9.96
N THR A 326 21.70 26.47 11.11
CA THR A 326 21.87 27.81 11.71
C THR A 326 23.29 28.35 11.58
N ILE A 327 24.19 27.68 10.83
CA ILE A 327 25.57 28.18 10.60
C ILE A 327 25.53 29.54 9.94
N THR A 328 26.34 30.45 10.43
CA THR A 328 26.47 31.78 9.87
C THR A 328 27.32 31.78 8.59
N GLU A 329 27.25 32.85 7.79
CA GLU A 329 28.04 32.96 6.56
C GLU A 329 29.58 33.00 6.88
N ASP A 330 29.94 33.62 7.99
CA ASP A 330 31.36 33.72 8.39
C ASP A 330 31.89 32.36 8.86
N GLU A 331 31.15 31.62 9.69
CA GLU A 331 31.52 30.27 10.13
C GLU A 331 31.62 29.31 8.94
N LEU A 332 30.68 29.38 8.00
CA LEU A 332 30.69 28.52 6.81
C LEU A 332 31.86 28.88 5.89
N ARG A 333 32.16 30.16 5.75
CA ARG A 333 33.31 30.65 4.99
C ARG A 333 34.64 30.12 5.61
N GLU A 334 34.79 30.25 6.91
CA GLU A 334 35.98 29.78 7.64
C GLU A 334 36.14 28.26 7.48
N LEU A 335 35.07 27.49 7.67
CA LEU A 335 35.06 26.04 7.51
C LEU A 335 35.55 25.63 6.11
N VAL A 336 35.00 26.26 5.07
CA VAL A 336 35.33 25.95 3.67
C VAL A 336 36.76 26.35 3.32
N MET A 337 37.20 27.51 3.76
CA MET A 337 38.59 27.99 3.51
C MET A 337 39.65 27.14 4.21
N ASN A 338 39.30 26.46 5.29
CA ASN A 338 40.17 25.52 5.99
C ASN A 338 40.27 24.13 5.38
N SER A 339 39.37 23.78 4.44
CA SER A 339 39.34 22.48 3.76
C SER A 339 40.60 22.25 2.91
N ASP A 340 41.24 21.10 3.08
CA ASP A 340 42.38 20.68 2.25
C ASP A 340 42.03 20.49 0.79
N ALA A 341 40.78 20.08 0.48
CA ALA A 341 40.31 19.92 -0.90
C ALA A 341 40.15 21.28 -1.60
N VAL A 342 39.67 22.29 -0.86
CA VAL A 342 39.56 23.68 -1.36
C VAL A 342 40.94 24.31 -1.51
N LYS A 343 41.81 24.17 -0.52
CA LYS A 343 43.21 24.66 -0.58
C LYS A 343 43.96 24.10 -1.80
N ARG A 344 43.87 22.80 -2.00
CA ARG A 344 44.46 22.15 -3.20
C ARG A 344 43.85 22.67 -4.51
N ALA A 345 42.54 22.91 -4.56
CA ALA A 345 41.89 23.41 -5.75
C ALA A 345 42.23 24.88 -6.09
N LEU A 346 42.61 25.65 -5.09
CA LEU A 346 43.11 27.03 -5.29
C LEU A 346 44.52 27.08 -5.87
N GLU A 347 45.35 26.00 -5.67
CA GLU A 347 46.69 25.91 -6.27
C GLU A 347 47.58 27.16 -5.93
N GLY A 348 47.41 27.76 -4.77
CA GLY A 348 48.09 28.98 -4.37
C GLY A 348 47.60 30.28 -4.99
N LYS A 349 46.51 30.25 -5.79
CA LYS A 349 45.85 31.44 -6.32
C LYS A 349 45.05 32.15 -5.23
N GLU A 350 45.04 33.47 -5.27
CA GLU A 350 44.19 34.27 -4.40
C GLU A 350 42.72 34.20 -4.82
N ALA A 351 41.84 34.08 -3.84
CA ALA A 351 40.41 34.17 -4.06
C ALA A 351 40.02 35.62 -4.38
N LYS A 352 39.58 35.90 -5.60
CA LYS A 352 39.11 37.25 -6.00
C LYS A 352 37.73 37.56 -5.51
N ASN A 353 36.86 36.55 -5.43
CA ASN A 353 35.50 36.69 -4.93
C ASN A 353 35.08 35.42 -4.21
N ILE A 354 34.42 35.57 -3.06
CA ILE A 354 33.84 34.46 -2.26
C ILE A 354 32.38 34.77 -2.03
N ILE A 355 31.51 34.03 -2.66
CA ILE A 355 30.06 34.11 -2.49
C ILE A 355 29.66 33.04 -1.48
N VAL A 356 29.16 33.44 -0.32
CA VAL A 356 28.62 32.56 0.70
C VAL A 356 27.10 32.67 0.68
N ARG A 357 26.42 31.53 0.66
CA ARG A 357 24.98 31.39 0.84
C ARG A 357 24.73 30.34 1.90
N ALA A 358 24.91 30.76 3.15
CA ALA A 358 24.66 29.87 4.28
C ALA A 358 23.17 29.42 4.27
N PRO A 359 22.92 28.18 4.66
CA PRO A 359 23.85 27.15 5.07
C PRO A 359 24.29 26.22 3.92
N LYS A 360 24.01 26.54 2.63
CA LYS A 360 24.04 25.56 1.52
C LYS A 360 25.28 25.61 0.65
N LEU A 361 25.88 26.80 0.42
CA LEU A 361 26.85 26.94 -0.65
C LEU A 361 27.93 27.99 -0.31
N VAL A 362 29.18 27.66 -0.62
CA VAL A 362 30.28 28.62 -0.80
C VAL A 362 30.86 28.42 -2.19
N ASN A 363 30.90 29.49 -2.98
CA ASN A 363 31.54 29.49 -4.28
C ASN A 363 32.69 30.51 -4.31
N ILE A 364 33.89 30.02 -4.60
CA ILE A 364 35.15 30.79 -4.65
C ILE A 364 35.52 30.96 -6.09
N SER A 365 35.74 32.18 -6.52
CA SER A 365 36.27 32.53 -7.87
C SER A 365 37.70 33.01 -7.80
N THR A 366 38.55 32.48 -8.67
CA THR A 366 39.94 32.87 -8.86
C THR A 366 40.18 33.77 -10.10
N LYS A 367 39.12 33.98 -10.89
CA LYS A 367 39.16 34.78 -12.14
C LYS A 367 38.53 36.14 -11.98
#